data_53b91153e6f20fba7b49a55da8f5eb29
#
_entry.id   53b91153e6f20fba7b49a55da8f5eb29
#
_cell.length_a   1.000
_cell.length_b   1.000
_cell.length_c   1.000
_cell.angle_alpha   90.00
_cell.angle_beta   90.00
_cell.angle_gamma   90.00
#
_symmetry.space_group_name_H-M   'P 1'
#
loop_
_entity.id
_entity.type
_entity.pdbx_description
1 polymer ?
#
loop_
_entity_poly.entity_id
_entity_poly.type
_entity_poly.pdbx_seq_one_letter_code
_entity_poly.pdbx_strand_id
1 'polypeptide(L)'
;MARILVVEDDATQLEMRRQILQHAGFDVATARDAQEALERWKGCAVVVMDLRIPEPEDGARLIQAIAGRVRIIVLSGGQVEPDLPVDEILTKPCPSRRLIESIQRWIHVEE
;
A
#
# COMPACT_ATOMS: atom_id res chain seq x y z
N MET A 1 4.18 -15.70 7.79
CA MET A 1 4.66 -14.45 7.18
C MET A 1 3.50 -13.51 6.93
N ALA A 2 3.72 -12.24 7.16
CA ALA A 2 2.68 -11.25 6.88
C ALA A 2 2.48 -11.09 5.38
N ARG A 3 1.23 -10.98 4.97
CA ARG A 3 0.89 -10.71 3.59
C ARG A 3 0.68 -9.22 3.38
N ILE A 4 1.30 -8.69 2.34
CA ILE A 4 1.25 -7.28 1.96
C ILE A 4 0.54 -7.18 0.62
N LEU A 5 -0.44 -6.29 0.51
CA LEU A 5 -1.06 -5.99 -0.79
C LEU A 5 -0.40 -4.74 -1.34
N VAL A 6 0.13 -4.82 -2.56
CA VAL A 6 0.70 -3.66 -3.26
C VAL A 6 -0.26 -3.27 -4.37
N VAL A 7 -0.72 -2.02 -4.35
CA VAL A 7 -1.65 -1.48 -5.34
C VAL A 7 -0.95 -0.42 -6.15
N GLU A 8 -0.82 -0.63 -7.46
CA GLU A 8 -0.08 0.26 -8.35
C GLU A 8 -0.55 0.01 -9.78
N ASP A 9 -0.90 1.08 -10.51
CA ASP A 9 -1.40 0.92 -11.88
C ASP A 9 -0.29 0.81 -12.92
N ASP A 10 0.94 1.20 -12.60
CA ASP A 10 2.08 1.03 -13.50
C ASP A 10 2.65 -0.38 -13.32
N ALA A 11 2.57 -1.18 -14.36
CA ALA A 11 2.94 -2.60 -14.29
C ALA A 11 4.42 -2.79 -13.92
N THR A 12 5.30 -1.93 -14.42
CA THR A 12 6.73 -2.02 -14.14
C THR A 12 7.01 -1.73 -12.66
N GLN A 13 6.42 -0.68 -12.13
CA GLN A 13 6.60 -0.34 -10.72
C GLN A 13 5.98 -1.38 -9.80
N LEU A 14 4.82 -1.91 -10.19
CA LEU A 14 4.17 -2.95 -9.40
C LEU A 14 5.07 -4.17 -9.29
N GLU A 15 5.64 -4.61 -10.40
CA GLU A 15 6.51 -5.77 -10.42
C GLU A 15 7.79 -5.52 -9.61
N MET A 16 8.37 -4.33 -9.71
CA MET A 16 9.55 -3.99 -8.92
C MET A 16 9.27 -4.05 -7.43
N ARG A 17 8.16 -3.46 -7.00
CA ARG A 17 7.81 -3.47 -5.59
C ARG A 17 7.53 -4.89 -5.10
N ARG A 18 6.85 -5.68 -5.92
CA ARG A 18 6.58 -7.07 -5.57
C ARG A 18 7.88 -7.83 -5.31
N GLN A 19 8.86 -7.70 -6.22
CA GLN A 19 10.13 -8.40 -6.07
C GLN A 19 10.90 -7.92 -4.84
N ILE A 20 10.95 -6.62 -4.61
CA ILE A 20 11.66 -6.06 -3.48
C ILE A 20 11.07 -6.56 -2.17
N LEU A 21 9.76 -6.56 -2.05
CA LEU A 21 9.11 -6.96 -0.81
C LEU A 21 9.16 -8.48 -0.60
N GLN A 22 9.05 -9.26 -1.67
CA GLN A 22 9.23 -10.71 -1.55
C GLN A 22 10.65 -11.04 -1.12
N HIS A 23 11.63 -10.35 -1.67
CA HIS A 23 13.01 -10.55 -1.30
C HIS A 23 13.27 -10.20 0.16
N ALA A 24 12.51 -9.25 0.70
CA ALA A 24 12.59 -8.88 2.11
C ALA A 24 11.88 -9.88 3.04
N GLY A 25 11.22 -10.88 2.50
CA GLY A 25 10.61 -11.95 3.29
C GLY A 25 9.10 -11.87 3.44
N PHE A 26 8.44 -10.91 2.78
CA PHE A 26 6.98 -10.79 2.87
C PHE A 26 6.29 -11.66 1.84
N ASP A 27 5.07 -12.08 2.16
CA ASP A 27 4.16 -12.67 1.20
C ASP A 27 3.41 -11.53 0.52
N VAL A 28 3.53 -11.39 -0.81
CA VAL A 28 3.04 -10.21 -1.52
C VAL A 28 1.91 -10.58 -2.47
N ALA A 29 0.78 -9.91 -2.31
CA ALA A 29 -0.30 -9.89 -3.29
C ALA A 29 -0.25 -8.56 -4.03
N THR A 30 -0.74 -8.52 -5.26
CA THR A 30 -0.70 -7.32 -6.09
C THR A 30 -2.08 -6.98 -6.61
N ALA A 31 -2.30 -5.69 -6.89
CA ALA A 31 -3.51 -5.22 -7.54
C ALA A 31 -3.15 -4.01 -8.40
N ARG A 32 -3.74 -3.92 -9.59
CA ARG A 32 -3.44 -2.85 -10.54
C ARG A 32 -4.42 -1.69 -10.45
N ASP A 33 -5.52 -1.87 -9.74
CA ASP A 33 -6.53 -0.82 -9.59
C ASP A 33 -7.33 -1.06 -8.31
N ALA A 34 -8.25 -0.15 -8.02
CA ALA A 34 -9.05 -0.23 -6.81
C ALA A 34 -9.95 -1.47 -6.79
N GLN A 35 -10.46 -1.86 -7.96
CA GLN A 35 -11.35 -3.03 -8.07
C GLN A 35 -10.61 -4.30 -7.62
N GLU A 36 -9.41 -4.52 -8.18
CA GLU A 36 -8.62 -5.69 -7.79
C GLU A 36 -8.23 -5.62 -6.31
N ALA A 37 -7.90 -4.42 -5.83
CA ALA A 37 -7.53 -4.26 -4.43
C ALA A 37 -8.69 -4.62 -3.50
N LEU A 38 -9.92 -4.22 -3.85
CA LEU A 38 -11.09 -4.56 -3.05
C LEU A 38 -11.34 -6.07 -3.00
N GLU A 39 -10.91 -6.78 -4.02
CA GLU A 39 -11.05 -8.24 -4.06
C GLU A 39 -9.96 -8.97 -3.27
N ARG A 40 -8.83 -8.31 -3.00
CA ARG A 40 -7.63 -8.99 -2.50
C ARG A 40 -7.12 -8.52 -1.14
N TRP A 41 -7.67 -7.45 -0.58
CA TRP A 41 -7.11 -6.87 0.64
C TRP A 41 -7.37 -7.71 1.88
N LYS A 42 -8.42 -8.52 1.89
CA LYS A 42 -8.76 -9.31 3.07
C LYS A 42 -7.67 -10.34 3.32
N GLY A 43 -7.28 -10.48 4.59
CA GLY A 43 -6.19 -11.37 4.96
C GLY A 43 -4.81 -10.74 4.86
N CYS A 44 -4.71 -9.51 4.34
CA CYS A 44 -3.44 -8.79 4.29
C CYS A 44 -3.26 -8.00 5.58
N ALA A 45 -2.00 -7.89 6.02
CA ALA A 45 -1.66 -7.11 7.21
C ALA A 45 -1.54 -5.63 6.88
N VAL A 46 -1.05 -5.31 5.68
CA VAL A 46 -0.79 -3.94 5.25
C VAL A 46 -1.13 -3.81 3.77
N VAL A 47 -1.73 -2.68 3.40
CA VAL A 47 -1.93 -2.29 2.01
C VAL A 47 -1.01 -1.12 1.71
N VAL A 48 -0.16 -1.27 0.69
CA VAL A 48 0.74 -0.22 0.19
C VAL A 48 0.16 0.25 -1.13
N MET A 49 -0.14 1.53 -1.25
CA MET A 49 -0.86 2.01 -2.42
C MET A 49 -0.46 3.41 -2.84
N ASP A 50 -0.63 3.71 -4.13
CA ASP A 50 -0.66 5.07 -4.64
C ASP A 50 -2.07 5.62 -4.53
N LEU A 51 -2.20 6.94 -4.46
CA LEU A 51 -3.52 7.57 -4.48
C LEU A 51 -4.15 7.52 -5.87
N ARG A 52 -3.32 7.55 -6.91
CA ARG A 52 -3.80 7.50 -8.29
C ARG A 52 -3.68 6.09 -8.83
N ILE A 53 -4.83 5.38 -8.91
CA ILE A 53 -4.87 4.00 -9.35
C ILE A 53 -6.06 3.71 -10.28
N PRO A 54 -6.15 4.35 -11.49
CA PRO A 54 -5.24 5.36 -12.02
C PRO A 54 -5.60 6.79 -11.62
N GLU A 55 -6.82 7.05 -11.14
CA GLU A 55 -7.25 8.40 -10.80
C GLU A 55 -7.27 8.60 -9.29
N PRO A 56 -7.18 9.87 -8.81
CA PRO A 56 -7.23 10.12 -7.37
C PRO A 56 -8.51 9.61 -6.71
N GLU A 57 -9.65 9.67 -7.41
CA GLU A 57 -10.91 9.20 -6.87
C GLU A 57 -10.88 7.71 -6.59
N ASP A 58 -10.13 6.95 -7.36
CA ASP A 58 -10.03 5.50 -7.18
C ASP A 58 -9.29 5.19 -5.88
N GLY A 59 -8.20 5.91 -5.60
CA GLY A 59 -7.49 5.75 -4.35
C GLY A 59 -8.35 6.13 -3.16
N ALA A 60 -9.08 7.24 -3.25
CA ALA A 60 -9.95 7.69 -2.17
C ALA A 60 -11.05 6.68 -1.88
N ARG A 61 -11.63 6.10 -2.93
CA ARG A 61 -12.68 5.09 -2.77
C ARG A 61 -12.16 3.84 -2.08
N LEU A 62 -10.97 3.38 -2.48
CA LEU A 62 -10.35 2.24 -1.85
C LEU A 62 -10.09 2.50 -0.36
N ILE A 63 -9.52 3.65 -0.05
CA ILE A 63 -9.23 4.02 1.33
C ILE A 63 -10.52 4.03 2.17
N GLN A 64 -11.59 4.63 1.67
CA GLN A 64 -12.85 4.66 2.40
C GLN A 64 -13.39 3.27 2.68
N ALA A 65 -13.20 2.35 1.75
CA ALA A 65 -13.70 0.99 1.91
C ALA A 65 -12.95 0.17 2.95
N ILE A 66 -11.64 0.42 3.12
CA ILE A 66 -10.79 -0.44 3.95
C ILE A 66 -10.21 0.26 5.18
N ALA A 67 -10.42 1.56 5.33
CA ALA A 67 -9.89 2.31 6.47
C ALA A 67 -10.40 1.73 7.78
N GLY A 68 -9.50 1.58 8.75
CA GLY A 68 -9.83 1.00 10.05
C GLY A 68 -9.92 -0.51 10.06
N ARG A 69 -9.79 -1.16 8.90
CA ARG A 69 -9.88 -2.62 8.79
C ARG A 69 -8.54 -3.25 8.46
N VAL A 70 -7.60 -2.48 7.97
CA VAL A 70 -6.26 -2.93 7.59
C VAL A 70 -5.34 -1.72 7.67
N ARG A 71 -4.06 -1.95 7.91
CA ARG A 71 -3.08 -0.85 7.90
C ARG A 71 -2.87 -0.39 6.46
N ILE A 72 -2.84 0.93 6.27
CA ILE A 72 -2.70 1.53 4.93
C ILE A 72 -1.48 2.44 4.93
N ILE A 73 -0.56 2.18 4.00
CA ILE A 73 0.59 3.05 3.74
C ILE A 73 0.42 3.62 2.34
N VAL A 74 0.39 4.95 2.23
CA VAL A 74 0.25 5.64 0.95
C VAL A 74 1.61 6.15 0.50
N LEU A 75 1.95 5.89 -0.77
CA LEU A 75 3.11 6.47 -1.43
C LEU A 75 2.62 7.62 -2.29
N SER A 76 3.11 8.85 -2.03
CA SER A 76 2.61 10.03 -2.72
C SER A 76 3.76 10.89 -3.23
N GLY A 77 3.65 11.34 -4.48
CA GLY A 77 4.60 12.28 -5.07
C GLY A 77 4.16 13.74 -4.95
N GLY A 78 3.03 14.00 -4.33
CA GLY A 78 2.48 15.35 -4.21
C GLY A 78 1.88 15.61 -2.85
N GLN A 79 1.05 16.64 -2.79
CA GLN A 79 0.36 16.97 -1.55
C GLN A 79 -0.79 16.00 -1.32
N VAL A 80 -1.01 15.68 -0.05
CA VAL A 80 -2.06 14.77 0.38
C VAL A 80 -2.91 15.49 1.41
N GLU A 81 -4.21 15.21 1.40
CA GLU A 81 -5.13 15.75 2.38
C GLU A 81 -4.65 15.41 3.78
N PRO A 82 -4.56 16.39 4.69
CA PRO A 82 -3.98 16.13 6.02
C PRO A 82 -4.80 15.18 6.89
N ASP A 83 -6.08 15.03 6.60
CA ASP A 83 -6.96 14.17 7.39
C ASP A 83 -7.30 12.85 6.69
N LEU A 84 -6.47 12.43 5.73
CA LEU A 84 -6.67 11.16 5.05
C LEU A 84 -6.60 10.01 6.05
N PRO A 85 -7.60 9.12 6.08
CA PRO A 85 -7.67 8.07 7.13
C PRO A 85 -6.76 6.88 6.80
N VAL A 86 -5.46 7.12 6.76
CA VAL A 86 -4.43 6.12 6.52
C VAL A 86 -3.45 6.13 7.68
N ASP A 87 -2.65 5.07 7.78
CA ASP A 87 -1.72 4.92 8.89
C ASP A 87 -0.41 5.66 8.66
N GLU A 88 0.05 5.74 7.42
CA GLU A 88 1.27 6.46 7.10
C GLU A 88 1.26 6.93 5.65
N ILE A 89 1.90 8.08 5.42
CA ILE A 89 2.10 8.62 4.07
C ILE A 89 3.61 8.77 3.88
N LEU A 90 4.13 8.10 2.84
CA LEU A 90 5.55 8.20 2.48
C LEU A 90 5.67 9.00 1.19
N THR A 91 6.58 9.96 1.18
CA THR A 91 6.79 10.84 0.04
C THR A 91 7.70 10.18 -0.98
N LYS A 92 7.31 10.24 -2.26
CA LYS A 92 8.16 9.78 -3.36
C LYS A 92 9.24 10.83 -3.67
N PRO A 93 10.43 10.42 -4.05
CA PRO A 93 10.88 9.03 -4.17
C PRO A 93 11.10 8.40 -2.80
N CYS A 94 10.62 7.18 -2.64
CA CYS A 94 10.73 6.47 -1.38
C CYS A 94 11.69 5.31 -1.55
N PRO A 95 12.85 5.33 -0.88
CA PRO A 95 13.79 4.22 -0.96
C PRO A 95 13.15 2.93 -0.45
N SER A 96 13.53 1.80 -1.05
CA SER A 96 12.97 0.50 -0.67
C SER A 96 13.14 0.21 0.81
N ARG A 97 14.29 0.56 1.38
CA ARG A 97 14.55 0.32 2.81
C ARG A 97 13.54 1.06 3.67
N ARG A 98 13.22 2.30 3.31
CA ARG A 98 12.24 3.10 4.06
C ARG A 98 10.86 2.46 4.04
N LEU A 99 10.46 1.96 2.88
CA LEU A 99 9.16 1.28 2.75
C LEU A 99 9.14 0.01 3.58
N ILE A 100 10.20 -0.79 3.51
CA ILE A 100 10.30 -2.03 4.28
C ILE A 100 10.22 -1.74 5.78
N GLU A 101 10.93 -0.73 6.25
CA GLU A 101 10.92 -0.35 7.66
C GLU A 101 9.53 0.08 8.11
N SER A 102 8.83 0.84 7.26
CA SER A 102 7.48 1.27 7.55
C SER A 102 6.53 0.08 7.67
N ILE A 103 6.60 -0.85 6.72
CA ILE A 103 5.77 -2.04 6.75
C ILE A 103 6.04 -2.84 8.02
N GLN A 104 7.30 -3.06 8.36
CA GLN A 104 7.66 -3.82 9.55
C GLN A 104 7.12 -3.17 10.82
N ARG A 105 7.18 -1.85 10.90
CA ARG A 105 6.66 -1.14 12.06
C ARG A 105 5.15 -1.35 12.23
N TRP A 106 4.40 -1.27 11.14
CA TRP A 106 2.93 -1.40 11.22
C TRP A 106 2.48 -2.83 11.45
N ILE A 107 3.22 -3.82 10.99
CA ILE A 107 2.92 -5.22 11.28
C ILE A 107 2.99 -5.48 12.78
N HIS A 108 3.95 -4.88 13.47
CA HIS A 108 4.17 -5.16 14.88
C HIS A 108 3.28 -4.35 15.83
N VAL A 109 2.64 -3.29 15.35
CA VAL A 109 1.82 -2.41 16.19
C VAL A 109 0.56 -3.12 16.70
N GLU A 110 0.09 -4.14 16.00
CA GLU A 110 -1.14 -4.84 16.35
C GLU A 110 -1.01 -5.73 17.59
N GLU A 111 0.18 -5.92 18.04
CA GLU A 111 0.44 -6.74 19.20
C GLU A 111 0.58 -5.86 20.45
#